data_b741dd526f5df42645ac378b440873c1
#
_entry.id   b741dd526f5df42645ac378b440873c1
#
_cell.length_a   1.000
_cell.length_b   1.000
_cell.length_c   1.000
_cell.angle_alpha   90.00
_cell.angle_beta   90.00
_cell.angle_gamma   90.00
#
_symmetry.space_group_name_H-M   'P 1'
#
loop_
_entity.id
_entity.type
_entity.pdbx_description
1 polymer ?
#
loop_
_entity_poly.entity_id
_entity_poly.type
_entity_poly.pdbx_seq_one_letter_code
_entity_poly.pdbx_strand_id
1 'polypeptide(L)'
;MDKRWIAIIAILIIGLGCMSYIVITSTTVGHAVTIVDDLSITLPHGFKIAHSETGQTTLIDDRNQETIFIKHIREGNKSLKEYLKEMKVLKENENVEILKNTSNKTIHTIYYKDLNKDKDYTLYYIDTQNCTILIKMENFKNHADEEKRLDYMLETIEPDYKQSRS
;
A
#
# COMPACT_ATOMS: atom_id res chain seq x y z
N MET A 1 -25.78 -47.23 5.92
CA MET A 1 -25.72 -45.96 5.12
C MET A 1 -25.51 -46.38 3.67
N ASP A 2 -26.37 -45.95 2.78
CA ASP A 2 -26.31 -46.35 1.37
C ASP A 2 -25.08 -45.73 0.69
N LYS A 3 -24.34 -46.52 -0.09
CA LYS A 3 -23.09 -46.09 -0.76
C LYS A 3 -23.30 -44.82 -1.61
N ARG A 4 -24.54 -44.59 -2.09
CA ARG A 4 -24.91 -43.39 -2.82
C ARG A 4 -24.86 -42.12 -1.98
N TRP A 5 -25.26 -42.17 -0.72
CA TRP A 5 -25.20 -41.03 0.21
C TRP A 5 -23.78 -40.66 0.60
N ILE A 6 -22.91 -41.69 0.73
CA ILE A 6 -21.47 -41.42 0.99
C ILE A 6 -20.83 -40.70 -0.16
N ALA A 7 -21.14 -41.07 -1.40
CA ALA A 7 -20.62 -40.37 -2.59
C ALA A 7 -21.12 -38.92 -2.69
N ILE A 8 -22.38 -38.66 -2.39
CA ILE A 8 -22.95 -37.28 -2.40
C ILE A 8 -22.31 -36.40 -1.35
N ILE A 9 -22.12 -36.93 -0.12
CA ILE A 9 -21.46 -36.17 0.97
C ILE A 9 -20.00 -35.89 0.61
N ALA A 10 -19.28 -36.83 0.03
CA ALA A 10 -17.90 -36.65 -0.40
C ALA A 10 -17.79 -35.55 -1.49
N ILE A 11 -18.68 -35.52 -2.47
CA ILE A 11 -18.72 -34.50 -3.50
C ILE A 11 -19.04 -33.12 -2.92
N LEU A 12 -19.96 -33.02 -1.95
CA LEU A 12 -20.29 -31.78 -1.26
C LEU A 12 -19.10 -31.21 -0.45
N ILE A 13 -18.38 -32.10 0.27
CA ILE A 13 -17.20 -31.71 1.05
C ILE A 13 -16.08 -31.18 0.12
N ILE A 14 -15.83 -31.90 -0.98
CA ILE A 14 -14.84 -31.48 -1.98
C ILE A 14 -15.25 -30.12 -2.62
N GLY A 15 -16.52 -29.96 -3.01
CA GLY A 15 -17.06 -28.74 -3.58
C GLY A 15 -16.94 -27.55 -2.64
N LEU A 16 -17.28 -27.72 -1.35
CA LEU A 16 -17.12 -26.70 -0.32
C LEU A 16 -15.63 -26.38 -0.07
N GLY A 17 -14.77 -27.39 -0.07
CA GLY A 17 -13.32 -27.18 0.07
C GLY A 17 -12.72 -26.40 -1.11
N CYS A 18 -13.10 -26.73 -2.34
CA CYS A 18 -12.68 -25.99 -3.53
C CYS A 18 -13.21 -24.53 -3.54
N MET A 19 -14.48 -24.33 -3.18
CA MET A 19 -15.04 -22.97 -3.06
C MET A 19 -14.31 -22.16 -1.99
N SER A 20 -14.06 -22.74 -0.82
CA SER A 20 -13.31 -22.06 0.24
C SER A 20 -11.88 -21.72 -0.20
N TYR A 21 -11.21 -22.63 -0.90
CA TYR A 21 -9.87 -22.38 -1.44
C TYR A 21 -9.86 -21.25 -2.47
N ILE A 22 -10.83 -21.25 -3.41
CA ILE A 22 -10.96 -20.17 -4.41
C ILE A 22 -11.23 -18.83 -3.73
N VAL A 23 -12.12 -18.78 -2.73
CA VAL A 23 -12.40 -17.55 -1.99
C VAL A 23 -11.14 -17.06 -1.25
N ILE A 24 -10.43 -17.93 -0.55
CA ILE A 24 -9.21 -17.58 0.17
C ILE A 24 -8.14 -17.10 -0.80
N THR A 25 -7.90 -17.77 -1.92
CA THR A 25 -6.89 -17.38 -2.90
C THR A 25 -7.26 -16.09 -3.64
N SER A 26 -8.53 -15.92 -3.99
CA SER A 26 -9.00 -14.68 -4.63
C SER A 26 -8.99 -13.46 -3.71
N THR A 27 -9.08 -13.68 -2.39
CA THR A 27 -9.01 -12.59 -1.39
C THR A 27 -7.59 -12.28 -0.93
N THR A 28 -6.62 -13.19 -1.15
CA THR A 28 -5.22 -13.01 -0.73
C THR A 28 -4.28 -12.58 -1.85
N VAL A 29 -4.67 -12.75 -3.10
CA VAL A 29 -3.86 -12.33 -4.26
C VAL A 29 -4.30 -10.95 -4.71
N GLY A 30 -3.46 -9.95 -4.45
CA GLY A 30 -3.65 -8.61 -5.00
C GLY A 30 -3.51 -8.62 -6.53
N HIS A 31 -4.27 -7.79 -7.19
CA HIS A 31 -4.15 -7.60 -8.63
C HIS A 31 -3.06 -6.56 -8.93
N ALA A 32 -2.20 -6.85 -9.90
CA ALA A 32 -1.29 -5.84 -10.43
C ALA A 32 -2.10 -4.78 -11.18
N VAL A 33 -1.86 -3.52 -10.87
CA VAL A 33 -2.51 -2.37 -11.50
C VAL A 33 -1.44 -1.44 -12.02
N THR A 34 -1.55 -1.07 -13.28
CA THR A 34 -0.69 -0.04 -13.88
C THR A 34 -1.14 1.32 -13.37
N ILE A 35 -0.24 2.05 -12.70
CA ILE A 35 -0.53 3.36 -12.13
C ILE A 35 -0.26 4.47 -13.13
N VAL A 36 0.91 4.40 -13.77
CA VAL A 36 1.36 5.42 -14.73
C VAL A 36 2.34 4.77 -15.70
N ASP A 37 2.13 4.97 -16.99
CA ASP A 37 2.96 4.47 -18.08
C ASP A 37 3.27 2.98 -17.89
N ASP A 38 4.51 2.61 -17.51
CA ASP A 38 4.95 1.22 -17.31
C ASP A 38 5.05 0.83 -15.82
N LEU A 39 4.64 1.72 -14.90
CA LEU A 39 4.70 1.44 -13.47
C LEU A 39 3.46 0.68 -13.00
N SER A 40 3.64 -0.56 -12.60
CA SER A 40 2.61 -1.40 -12.02
C SER A 40 2.86 -1.59 -10.53
N ILE A 41 1.78 -1.59 -9.75
CA ILE A 41 1.81 -1.97 -8.33
C ILE A 41 0.82 -3.10 -8.08
N THR A 42 1.10 -3.90 -7.08
CA THR A 42 0.13 -4.89 -6.60
C THR A 42 -0.82 -4.23 -5.60
N LEU A 43 -2.13 -4.31 -5.87
CA LEU A 43 -3.14 -3.79 -4.94
C LEU A 43 -3.13 -4.59 -3.63
N PRO A 44 -3.05 -3.92 -2.46
CA PRO A 44 -3.25 -4.59 -1.20
C PRO A 44 -4.68 -5.15 -1.10
N HIS A 45 -4.84 -6.24 -0.36
CA HIS A 45 -6.15 -6.84 -0.16
C HIS A 45 -7.15 -5.84 0.44
N GLY A 46 -8.34 -5.79 -0.11
CA GLY A 46 -9.41 -4.89 0.31
C GLY A 46 -9.42 -3.53 -0.40
N PHE A 47 -8.32 -3.15 -1.05
CA PHE A 47 -8.23 -1.88 -1.76
C PHE A 47 -8.79 -1.97 -3.19
N LYS A 48 -9.40 -0.87 -3.62
CA LYS A 48 -9.83 -0.63 -5.00
C LYS A 48 -9.33 0.73 -5.48
N ILE A 49 -9.22 0.89 -6.79
CA ILE A 49 -8.90 2.19 -7.38
C ILE A 49 -10.14 3.08 -7.27
N ALA A 50 -10.00 4.19 -6.56
CA ALA A 50 -11.04 5.21 -6.47
C ALA A 50 -10.89 6.26 -7.59
N HIS A 51 -9.64 6.61 -7.89
CA HIS A 51 -9.31 7.60 -8.91
C HIS A 51 -7.92 7.30 -9.47
N SER A 52 -7.76 7.50 -10.78
CA SER A 52 -6.45 7.40 -11.43
C SER A 52 -6.36 8.42 -12.55
N GLU A 53 -5.30 9.20 -12.53
CA GLU A 53 -4.95 10.18 -13.55
C GLU A 53 -3.45 10.17 -13.80
N THR A 54 -2.98 10.88 -14.83
CA THR A 54 -1.57 10.88 -15.20
C THR A 54 -0.67 11.24 -14.01
N GLY A 55 0.13 10.26 -13.57
CA GLY A 55 1.11 10.42 -12.48
C GLY A 55 0.54 10.34 -11.07
N GLN A 56 -0.76 10.06 -10.89
CA GLN A 56 -1.36 9.96 -9.57
C GLN A 56 -2.47 8.93 -9.53
N THR A 57 -2.50 8.12 -8.48
CA THR A 57 -3.56 7.12 -8.24
C THR A 57 -3.98 7.15 -6.78
N THR A 58 -5.28 7.04 -6.54
CA THR A 58 -5.86 6.94 -5.20
C THR A 58 -6.53 5.58 -5.04
N LEU A 59 -6.14 4.87 -3.99
CA LEU A 59 -6.71 3.60 -3.59
C LEU A 59 -7.51 3.80 -2.31
N ILE A 60 -8.64 3.10 -2.16
CA ILE A 60 -9.46 3.14 -0.95
C ILE A 60 -9.84 1.74 -0.50
N ASP A 61 -9.87 1.54 0.81
CA ASP A 61 -10.55 0.42 1.47
C ASP A 61 -11.75 0.97 2.26
N ASP A 62 -12.94 0.79 1.72
CA ASP A 62 -14.18 1.32 2.32
C ASP A 62 -14.49 0.69 3.68
N ARG A 63 -14.01 -0.54 3.94
CA ARG A 63 -14.29 -1.26 5.20
C ARG A 63 -13.53 -0.65 6.37
N ASN A 64 -12.26 -0.33 6.14
CA ASN A 64 -11.36 0.21 7.15
C ASN A 64 -11.27 1.74 7.10
N GLN A 65 -11.88 2.40 6.12
CA GLN A 65 -11.77 3.83 5.85
C GLN A 65 -10.31 4.28 5.65
N GLU A 66 -9.51 3.40 5.06
CA GLU A 66 -8.11 3.64 4.75
C GLU A 66 -7.97 4.17 3.33
N THR A 67 -7.04 5.10 3.13
CA THR A 67 -6.76 5.67 1.80
C THR A 67 -5.26 5.65 1.54
N ILE A 68 -4.88 5.29 0.32
CA ILE A 68 -3.51 5.34 -0.17
C ILE A 68 -3.47 6.24 -1.39
N PHE A 69 -2.69 7.31 -1.31
CA PHE A 69 -2.37 8.19 -2.45
C PHE A 69 -0.98 7.83 -2.95
N ILE A 70 -0.87 7.61 -4.25
CA ILE A 70 0.39 7.28 -4.90
C ILE A 70 0.64 8.33 -5.97
N LYS A 71 1.79 8.96 -5.92
CA LYS A 71 2.25 9.93 -6.92
C LYS A 71 3.57 9.48 -7.49
N HIS A 72 3.66 9.48 -8.80
CA HIS A 72 4.86 9.16 -9.56
C HIS A 72 5.51 10.44 -10.11
N ILE A 73 6.80 10.61 -9.86
CA ILE A 73 7.61 11.67 -10.43
C ILE A 73 8.59 11.01 -11.39
N ARG A 74 8.54 11.34 -12.67
CA ARG A 74 9.37 10.73 -13.73
C ARG A 74 10.88 10.96 -13.59
N GLU A 75 11.30 11.74 -12.61
CA GLU A 75 12.70 12.00 -12.31
C GLU A 75 13.10 11.24 -11.04
N GLY A 76 14.17 10.46 -11.11
CA GLY A 76 14.78 9.82 -9.95
C GLY A 76 15.52 10.79 -9.04
N ASN A 77 15.91 10.31 -7.85
CA ASN A 77 16.68 11.06 -6.85
C ASN A 77 16.02 12.37 -6.36
N LYS A 78 14.69 12.40 -6.31
CA LYS A 78 13.92 13.54 -5.80
C LYS A 78 13.31 13.30 -4.41
N SER A 79 13.38 12.07 -3.90
CA SER A 79 12.74 11.67 -2.64
C SER A 79 13.21 12.53 -1.46
N LEU A 80 14.51 12.73 -1.31
CA LEU A 80 15.07 13.56 -0.24
C LEU A 80 14.59 15.02 -0.33
N LYS A 81 14.55 15.58 -1.53
CA LYS A 81 14.10 16.96 -1.74
C LYS A 81 12.63 17.13 -1.35
N GLU A 82 11.77 16.24 -1.82
CA GLU A 82 10.35 16.28 -1.51
C GLU A 82 10.09 16.03 -0.01
N TYR A 83 10.79 15.07 0.58
CA TYR A 83 10.77 14.80 2.02
C TYR A 83 11.13 16.05 2.85
N LEU A 84 12.26 16.73 2.54
CA LEU A 84 12.69 17.91 3.27
C LEU A 84 11.72 19.09 3.13
N LYS A 85 11.12 19.25 1.95
CA LYS A 85 10.07 20.24 1.70
C LYS A 85 8.85 19.99 2.57
N GLU A 86 8.37 18.75 2.61
CA GLU A 86 7.21 18.37 3.43
C GLU A 86 7.49 18.51 4.91
N MET A 87 8.65 18.02 5.37
CA MET A 87 9.08 18.17 6.77
C MET A 87 9.09 19.63 7.24
N LYS A 88 9.47 20.55 6.37
CA LYS A 88 9.42 21.98 6.69
C LYS A 88 7.96 22.43 6.89
N VAL A 89 7.07 22.10 5.97
CA VAL A 89 5.64 22.46 6.04
C VAL A 89 4.98 21.88 7.29
N LEU A 90 5.24 20.61 7.60
CA LEU A 90 4.67 19.94 8.76
C LEU A 90 5.17 20.55 10.08
N LYS A 91 6.45 20.92 10.17
CA LYS A 91 7.03 21.56 11.37
C LYS A 91 6.50 22.97 11.63
N GLU A 92 6.10 23.69 10.59
CA GLU A 92 5.52 25.04 10.67
C GLU A 92 4.02 25.01 11.00
N ASN A 93 3.37 23.81 10.99
CA ASN A 93 1.95 23.66 11.22
C ASN A 93 1.67 23.24 12.69
N GLU A 94 1.10 24.17 13.48
CA GLU A 94 0.78 23.95 14.88
C GLU A 94 -0.28 22.85 15.14
N ASN A 95 -1.03 22.47 14.10
CA ASN A 95 -2.06 21.41 14.19
C ASN A 95 -1.54 20.03 13.77
N VAL A 96 -0.23 19.87 13.67
CA VAL A 96 0.41 18.62 13.29
C VAL A 96 1.41 18.19 14.34
N GLU A 97 1.30 16.93 14.77
CA GLU A 97 2.27 16.27 15.63
C GLU A 97 3.08 15.26 14.83
N ILE A 98 4.39 15.51 14.67
CA ILE A 98 5.29 14.56 14.02
C ILE A 98 5.68 13.49 15.03
N LEU A 99 5.20 12.27 14.84
CA LEU A 99 5.39 11.15 15.78
C LEU A 99 6.71 10.41 15.51
N LYS A 100 7.07 10.25 14.23
CA LYS A 100 8.32 9.56 13.83
C LYS A 100 8.77 10.05 12.46
N ASN A 101 10.06 10.11 12.24
CA ASN A 101 10.63 10.25 10.90
C ASN A 101 11.88 9.41 10.76
N THR A 102 12.11 8.90 9.56
CA THR A 102 13.32 8.15 9.21
C THR A 102 13.79 8.59 7.82
N SER A 103 15.10 8.51 7.62
CA SER A 103 15.69 8.87 6.34
C SER A 103 16.91 7.99 6.09
N ASN A 104 16.92 7.30 4.96
CA ASN A 104 18.07 6.55 4.46
C ASN A 104 18.39 6.99 3.03
N LYS A 105 19.22 6.24 2.29
CA LYS A 105 19.66 6.65 0.95
C LYS A 105 18.53 6.79 -0.08
N THR A 106 17.54 5.92 -0.01
CA THR A 106 16.51 5.75 -1.04
C THR A 106 15.09 5.90 -0.53
N ILE A 107 14.90 5.82 0.80
CA ILE A 107 13.57 5.86 1.42
C ILE A 107 13.58 6.85 2.56
N HIS A 108 12.62 7.77 2.55
CA HIS A 108 12.39 8.71 3.62
C HIS A 108 10.94 8.59 4.07
N THR A 109 10.70 8.55 5.37
CA THR A 109 9.37 8.33 5.95
C THR A 109 9.05 9.41 6.97
N ILE A 110 7.81 9.90 6.96
CA ILE A 110 7.27 10.79 7.97
C ILE A 110 5.97 10.17 8.47
N TYR A 111 5.87 9.96 9.77
CA TYR A 111 4.63 9.62 10.44
C TYR A 111 4.17 10.79 11.30
N TYR A 112 2.94 11.26 11.07
CA TYR A 112 2.39 12.38 11.78
C TYR A 112 0.89 12.25 12.03
N LYS A 113 0.39 12.96 13.03
CA LYS A 113 -1.02 13.11 13.34
C LYS A 113 -1.49 14.52 12.99
N ASP A 114 -2.61 14.63 12.27
CA ASP A 114 -3.35 15.89 12.07
C ASP A 114 -4.36 16.04 13.22
N LEU A 115 -4.09 16.97 14.12
CA LEU A 115 -4.87 17.17 15.34
C LEU A 115 -6.27 17.73 15.05
N ASN A 116 -6.44 18.48 13.95
CA ASN A 116 -7.74 19.03 13.57
C ASN A 116 -8.68 17.95 13.03
N LYS A 117 -8.14 16.96 12.34
CA LYS A 117 -8.90 15.88 11.70
C LYS A 117 -8.95 14.62 12.55
N ASP A 118 -8.13 14.56 13.62
CA ASP A 118 -7.88 13.36 14.43
C ASP A 118 -7.52 12.14 13.56
N LYS A 119 -6.61 12.36 12.59
CA LYS A 119 -6.19 11.35 11.62
C LYS A 119 -4.68 11.17 11.63
N ASP A 120 -4.28 9.91 11.48
CA ASP A 120 -2.89 9.53 11.33
C ASP A 120 -2.52 9.42 9.85
N TYR A 121 -1.31 9.88 9.53
CA TYR A 121 -0.76 9.86 8.19
C TYR A 121 0.65 9.32 8.19
N THR A 122 0.97 8.50 7.19
CA THR A 122 2.34 8.12 6.88
C THR A 122 2.67 8.50 5.45
N LEU A 123 3.80 9.16 5.28
CA LEU A 123 4.35 9.57 3.99
C LEU A 123 5.62 8.78 3.71
N TYR A 124 5.70 8.19 2.53
CA TYR A 124 6.90 7.54 2.02
C TYR A 124 7.37 8.26 0.77
N TYR A 125 8.65 8.56 0.73
CA TYR A 125 9.37 9.14 -0.40
C TYR A 125 10.44 8.14 -0.82
N ILE A 126 10.27 7.55 -1.99
CA ILE A 126 11.05 6.39 -2.43
C ILE A 126 11.71 6.71 -3.77
N ASP A 127 13.05 6.67 -3.81
CA ASP A 127 13.77 6.73 -5.07
C ASP A 127 13.94 5.33 -5.64
N THR A 128 13.56 5.17 -6.89
CA THR A 128 13.88 4.02 -7.73
C THR A 128 14.96 4.41 -8.73
N GLN A 129 15.41 3.47 -9.57
CA GLN A 129 16.43 3.78 -10.58
C GLN A 129 16.01 4.88 -11.56
N ASN A 130 14.73 4.96 -11.90
CA ASN A 130 14.22 5.80 -12.97
C ASN A 130 13.23 6.87 -12.52
N CYS A 131 12.69 6.77 -11.32
CA CYS A 131 11.64 7.66 -10.84
C CYS A 131 11.67 7.83 -9.32
N THR A 132 10.88 8.79 -8.83
CA THR A 132 10.58 8.94 -7.40
C THR A 132 9.10 8.65 -7.18
N ILE A 133 8.78 7.82 -6.19
CA ILE A 133 7.42 7.46 -5.81
C ILE A 133 7.12 8.10 -4.46
N LEU A 134 6.00 8.81 -4.40
CA LEU A 134 5.46 9.36 -3.15
C LEU A 134 4.21 8.57 -2.80
N ILE A 135 4.18 8.00 -1.59
CA ILE A 135 3.02 7.28 -1.08
C ILE A 135 2.55 7.96 0.20
N LYS A 136 1.29 8.34 0.23
CA LYS A 136 0.62 8.85 1.43
C LYS A 136 -0.44 7.86 1.86
N MET A 137 -0.31 7.36 3.07
CA MET A 137 -1.30 6.49 3.70
C MET A 137 -2.06 7.25 4.78
N GLU A 138 -3.38 7.10 4.82
CA GLU A 138 -4.28 7.79 5.73
C GLU A 138 -5.10 6.78 6.51
N ASN A 139 -5.25 7.00 7.84
CA ASN A 139 -6.04 6.22 8.79
C ASN A 139 -5.54 4.80 9.10
N PHE A 140 -4.31 4.48 8.79
CA PHE A 140 -3.76 3.17 9.15
C PHE A 140 -3.57 3.07 10.66
N LYS A 141 -4.27 2.13 11.30
CA LYS A 141 -4.27 1.95 12.75
C LYS A 141 -3.11 1.10 13.28
N ASN A 142 -2.40 0.41 12.40
CA ASN A 142 -1.34 -0.51 12.78
C ASN A 142 -0.14 -0.40 11.82
N HIS A 143 0.96 0.19 12.31
CA HIS A 143 2.18 0.38 11.53
C HIS A 143 2.81 -0.91 11.01
N ALA A 144 2.73 -2.02 11.74
CA ALA A 144 3.30 -3.28 11.29
C ALA A 144 2.56 -3.84 10.06
N ASP A 145 1.24 -3.62 9.98
CA ASP A 145 0.44 -4.00 8.82
C ASP A 145 0.66 -3.03 7.66
N GLU A 146 0.88 -1.75 7.95
CA GLU A 146 1.22 -0.72 6.99
C GLU A 146 2.53 -1.03 6.27
N GLU A 147 3.60 -1.36 7.00
CA GLU A 147 4.88 -1.75 6.42
C GLU A 147 4.76 -2.98 5.53
N LYS A 148 4.02 -4.01 5.95
CA LYS A 148 3.77 -5.20 5.13
C LYS A 148 2.99 -4.89 3.85
N ARG A 149 2.00 -4.00 3.94
CA ARG A 149 1.21 -3.57 2.77
C ARG A 149 2.07 -2.77 1.80
N LEU A 150 2.93 -1.88 2.31
CA LEU A 150 3.88 -1.15 1.51
C LEU A 150 4.86 -2.10 0.80
N ASP A 151 5.46 -3.05 1.52
CA ASP A 151 6.37 -4.04 0.94
C ASP A 151 5.69 -4.83 -0.17
N TYR A 152 4.45 -5.26 0.05
CA TYR A 152 3.68 -5.97 -0.96
C TYR A 152 3.39 -5.13 -2.21
N MET A 153 3.04 -3.84 -2.04
CA MET A 153 2.81 -2.92 -3.14
C MET A 153 4.08 -2.68 -3.96
N LEU A 154 5.21 -2.53 -3.28
CA LEU A 154 6.49 -2.19 -3.90
C LEU A 154 7.22 -3.41 -4.47
N GLU A 155 6.80 -4.62 -4.13
CA GLU A 155 7.42 -5.87 -4.60
C GLU A 155 7.41 -6.00 -6.15
N THR A 156 6.43 -5.37 -6.81
CA THR A 156 6.33 -5.33 -8.28
C THR A 156 7.04 -4.16 -8.92
N ILE A 157 7.40 -3.13 -8.15
CA ILE A 157 8.05 -1.92 -8.66
C ILE A 157 9.55 -2.12 -8.83
N GLU A 158 10.18 -2.76 -7.84
CA GLU A 158 11.61 -3.09 -7.89
C GLU A 158 11.89 -4.42 -7.20
N PRO A 159 12.43 -5.41 -7.94
CA PRO A 159 12.92 -6.66 -7.34
C PRO A 159 13.98 -6.41 -6.25
N ASP A 160 14.75 -5.33 -6.36
CA ASP A 160 15.85 -4.98 -5.46
C ASP A 160 15.44 -4.07 -4.28
N TYR A 161 14.16 -3.72 -4.16
CA TYR A 161 13.66 -2.89 -3.05
C TYR A 161 13.99 -3.48 -1.67
N LYS A 162 13.92 -4.81 -1.53
CA LYS A 162 14.27 -5.52 -0.29
C LYS A 162 15.74 -5.39 0.09
N GLN A 163 16.66 -5.28 -0.91
CA GLN A 163 18.09 -5.11 -0.65
C GLN A 163 18.43 -3.69 -0.18
N SER A 164 17.63 -2.69 -0.51
CA SER A 164 17.85 -1.32 -0.07
C SER A 164 17.46 -1.06 1.40
N ARG A 165 16.73 -2.01 2.02
CA ARG A 165 16.31 -1.94 3.44
C ARG A 165 17.24 -2.67 4.42
N SER A 166 18.12 -3.54 3.94
CA SER A 166 19.12 -4.24 4.75
C SER A 166 20.39 -3.40 4.93
#